data_7cf3d67ae5ff6f496f800a52cddc864b
#
_entry.id   7cf3d67ae5ff6f496f800a52cddc864b
#
_cell.length_a   1.000
_cell.length_b   1.000
_cell.length_c   1.000
_cell.angle_alpha   90.00
_cell.angle_beta   90.00
_cell.angle_gamma   90.00
#
_symmetry.space_group_name_H-M   'P 1'
#
loop_
_entity.id
_entity.type
_entity.pdbx_description
1 polymer ?
#
loop_
_entity_poly.entity_id
_entity_poly.type
_entity_poly.pdbx_seq_one_letter_code
_entity_poly.pdbx_strand_id
1 'polypeptide(L)'
;MYNIEVNVISTGSTGNAIFLDGQVLVDCGVPFSKLAESGVVDRVKYIYLTHQHRDHINVATLKKILTNRPTVRIIYPQYLVNFFADCFSYDCSFLIQKSFISSITKWYKIGNITFSCVPLHHDVPNVAWKIHFSTPQGIYKVIYATDTASMDGVIAKDYNLYLIEANYDKEDMVQRIKEKRMTGQYIYEDRVLKTHLSKQKADDFIYENIGRNGAYMYLHGHEDKKDNE
;
A
#
# COMPACT_ATOMS: atom_id res chain seq x y z
N MET A 1 -0.90 -20.61 16.32
CA MET A 1 -1.57 -19.71 15.36
C MET A 1 -0.56 -19.43 14.27
N TYR A 2 -0.90 -19.65 13.00
CA TYR A 2 0.02 -19.33 11.89
C TYR A 2 0.02 -17.81 11.66
N ASN A 3 1.19 -17.21 11.65
CA ASN A 3 1.39 -15.83 11.25
C ASN A 3 2.24 -15.82 9.99
N ILE A 4 1.84 -15.02 9.00
CA ILE A 4 2.70 -14.76 7.85
C ILE A 4 3.86 -13.85 8.25
N GLU A 5 4.96 -13.94 7.51
CA GLU A 5 6.04 -12.96 7.63
C GLU A 5 5.54 -11.59 7.14
N VAL A 6 5.76 -10.54 7.95
CA VAL A 6 5.49 -9.15 7.58
C VAL A 6 6.77 -8.35 7.78
N ASN A 7 7.30 -7.81 6.69
CA ASN A 7 8.49 -6.96 6.72
C ASN A 7 8.12 -5.58 6.13
N VAL A 8 8.06 -4.56 6.98
CA VAL A 8 7.84 -3.17 6.59
C VAL A 8 9.19 -2.56 6.21
N ILE A 9 9.47 -2.46 4.93
CA ILE A 9 10.72 -1.88 4.40
C ILE A 9 10.65 -0.36 4.50
N SER A 10 9.47 0.19 4.19
CA SER A 10 9.19 1.61 4.26
C SER A 10 7.70 1.86 4.26
N THR A 11 7.27 2.94 4.92
CA THR A 11 5.90 3.47 4.83
C THR A 11 5.94 4.98 4.98
N GLY A 12 5.08 5.69 4.22
CA GLY A 12 4.98 7.14 4.22
C GLY A 12 5.52 7.81 2.95
N SER A 13 5.58 9.13 2.95
CA SER A 13 5.90 9.98 1.79
C SER A 13 7.31 9.78 1.21
N THR A 14 8.20 9.10 1.92
CA THR A 14 9.56 8.78 1.43
C THR A 14 9.61 7.46 0.65
N GLY A 15 8.51 6.73 0.60
CA GLY A 15 8.34 5.50 -0.15
C GLY A 15 7.61 4.43 0.63
N ASN A 16 6.78 3.68 -0.06
CA ASN A 16 5.98 2.59 0.49
C ASN A 16 6.45 1.26 -0.11
N ALA A 17 6.73 0.30 0.76
CA ALA A 17 7.11 -1.06 0.38
C ALA A 17 6.92 -2.00 1.58
N ILE A 18 5.98 -2.93 1.49
CA ILE A 18 5.71 -3.93 2.53
C ILE A 18 5.80 -5.32 1.93
N PHE A 19 6.63 -6.17 2.52
CA PHE A 19 6.84 -7.54 2.04
C PHE A 19 6.11 -8.54 2.92
N LEU A 20 5.31 -9.40 2.29
CA LEU A 20 4.39 -10.33 2.95
C LEU A 20 4.70 -11.77 2.55
N ASP A 21 4.65 -12.69 3.52
CA ASP A 21 4.72 -14.15 3.34
C ASP A 21 5.91 -14.61 2.49
N GLY A 22 7.04 -13.87 2.56
CA GLY A 22 8.24 -14.21 1.83
C GLY A 22 8.13 -14.17 0.30
N GLN A 23 7.08 -13.60 -0.28
CA GLN A 23 6.83 -13.65 -1.72
C GLN A 23 6.10 -12.45 -2.32
N VAL A 24 5.35 -11.68 -1.56
CA VAL A 24 4.52 -10.56 -2.03
C VAL A 24 5.11 -9.24 -1.57
N LEU A 25 5.42 -8.35 -2.49
CA LEU A 25 5.71 -6.95 -2.21
C LEU A 25 4.47 -6.10 -2.54
N VAL A 26 3.97 -5.34 -1.57
CA VAL A 26 2.91 -4.36 -1.79
C VAL A 26 3.53 -2.99 -1.84
N ASP A 27 3.33 -2.33 -2.96
CA ASP A 27 3.98 -1.14 -3.45
C ASP A 27 5.52 -1.26 -3.58
N CYS A 28 6.10 -0.41 -4.42
CA CYS A 28 7.52 -0.40 -4.75
C CYS A 28 8.02 1.04 -4.91
N GLY A 29 7.73 1.88 -3.90
CA GLY A 29 8.04 3.30 -3.91
C GLY A 29 9.46 3.64 -3.43
N VAL A 30 10.29 2.65 -3.13
CA VAL A 30 11.62 2.83 -2.55
C VAL A 30 12.74 2.60 -3.56
N PRO A 31 13.96 3.13 -3.32
CA PRO A 31 15.13 2.80 -4.13
C PRO A 31 15.46 1.30 -4.13
N PHE A 32 16.00 0.80 -5.23
CA PHE A 32 16.39 -0.61 -5.38
C PHE A 32 17.39 -1.08 -4.30
N SER A 33 18.33 -0.22 -3.90
CA SER A 33 19.30 -0.54 -2.84
C SER A 33 18.61 -0.91 -1.54
N LYS A 34 17.57 -0.16 -1.14
CA LYS A 34 16.81 -0.42 0.08
C LYS A 34 16.11 -1.79 0.05
N LEU A 35 15.57 -2.18 -1.12
CA LEU A 35 14.98 -3.53 -1.30
C LEU A 35 16.05 -4.63 -1.32
N ALA A 36 17.20 -4.37 -1.91
CA ALA A 36 18.30 -5.33 -1.95
C ALA A 36 18.88 -5.58 -0.55
N GLU A 37 19.11 -4.51 0.22
CA GLU A 37 19.58 -4.59 1.61
C GLU A 37 18.59 -5.34 2.53
N SER A 38 17.30 -5.25 2.26
CA SER A 38 16.27 -6.01 3.00
C SER A 38 16.17 -7.49 2.60
N GLY A 39 16.90 -7.93 1.58
CA GLY A 39 16.84 -9.29 1.05
C GLY A 39 15.55 -9.63 0.29
N VAL A 40 14.71 -8.64 0.01
CA VAL A 40 13.40 -8.84 -0.66
C VAL A 40 13.58 -9.14 -2.14
N VAL A 41 14.58 -8.55 -2.81
CA VAL A 41 14.80 -8.71 -4.26
C VAL A 41 14.94 -10.18 -4.67
N ASP A 42 15.60 -10.98 -3.85
CA ASP A 42 15.84 -12.40 -4.15
C ASP A 42 14.63 -13.31 -3.90
N ARG A 43 13.67 -12.83 -3.12
CA ARG A 43 12.52 -13.61 -2.63
C ARG A 43 11.22 -13.23 -3.32
N VAL A 44 11.07 -11.98 -3.77
CA VAL A 44 9.84 -11.46 -4.36
C VAL A 44 9.42 -12.24 -5.59
N LYS A 45 8.14 -12.63 -5.63
CA LYS A 45 7.49 -13.29 -6.77
C LYS A 45 6.40 -12.41 -7.37
N TYR A 46 5.73 -11.63 -6.54
CA TYR A 46 4.60 -10.79 -6.92
C TYR A 46 4.75 -9.40 -6.35
N ILE A 47 4.49 -8.38 -7.17
CA ILE A 47 4.46 -6.97 -6.76
C ILE A 47 3.04 -6.45 -6.99
N TYR A 48 2.35 -6.07 -5.94
CA TYR A 48 1.01 -5.50 -5.98
C TYR A 48 1.13 -3.98 -5.89
N LEU A 49 0.57 -3.25 -6.85
CA LEU A 49 0.68 -1.79 -6.92
C LEU A 49 -0.68 -1.16 -6.72
N THR A 50 -0.72 -0.10 -5.92
CA THR A 50 -1.95 0.61 -5.56
C THR A 50 -2.26 1.74 -6.53
N HIS A 51 -1.37 2.72 -6.70
CA HIS A 51 -1.58 3.91 -7.53
C HIS A 51 -0.26 4.50 -8.05
N GLN A 52 -0.35 5.55 -8.89
CA GLN A 52 0.78 6.03 -9.70
C GLN A 52 1.76 6.98 -8.99
N HIS A 53 1.55 7.36 -7.72
CA HIS A 53 2.47 8.26 -7.03
C HIS A 53 3.86 7.65 -6.88
N ARG A 54 4.90 8.52 -6.88
CA ARG A 54 6.31 8.08 -6.90
C ARG A 54 6.74 7.34 -5.64
N ASP A 55 6.13 7.64 -4.52
CA ASP A 55 6.33 6.95 -3.25
C ASP A 55 5.61 5.59 -3.16
N HIS A 56 4.85 5.21 -4.21
CA HIS A 56 4.25 3.89 -4.39
C HIS A 56 4.82 3.16 -5.60
N ILE A 57 5.23 3.88 -6.64
CA ILE A 57 5.83 3.30 -7.84
C ILE A 57 7.13 4.01 -8.20
N ASN A 58 8.25 3.43 -7.79
CA ASN A 58 9.57 3.81 -8.29
C ASN A 58 9.87 3.01 -9.57
N VAL A 59 9.65 3.64 -10.73
CA VAL A 59 9.80 3.02 -12.04
C VAL A 59 11.21 2.47 -12.27
N ALA A 60 12.24 3.17 -11.81
CA ALA A 60 13.63 2.71 -11.96
C ALA A 60 13.88 1.43 -11.14
N THR A 61 13.33 1.35 -9.93
CA THR A 61 13.39 0.16 -9.09
C THR A 61 12.66 -1.00 -9.72
N LEU A 62 11.43 -0.79 -10.22
CA LEU A 62 10.66 -1.83 -10.91
C LEU A 62 11.42 -2.36 -12.14
N LYS A 63 11.95 -1.48 -13.00
CA LYS A 63 12.76 -1.87 -14.16
C LYS A 63 13.93 -2.77 -13.73
N LYS A 64 14.64 -2.37 -12.70
CA LYS A 64 15.81 -3.12 -12.20
C LYS A 64 15.41 -4.49 -11.62
N ILE A 65 14.29 -4.59 -10.91
CA ILE A 65 13.76 -5.87 -10.41
C ILE A 65 13.42 -6.77 -11.61
N LEU A 66 12.65 -6.29 -12.58
CA LEU A 66 12.20 -7.09 -13.73
C LEU A 66 13.36 -7.56 -14.61
N THR A 67 14.40 -6.75 -14.75
CA THR A 67 15.63 -7.14 -15.48
C THR A 67 16.37 -8.27 -14.74
N ASN A 68 16.54 -8.15 -13.43
CA ASN A 68 17.27 -9.13 -12.62
C ASN A 68 16.44 -10.38 -12.32
N ARG A 69 15.12 -10.25 -12.28
CA ARG A 69 14.15 -11.29 -11.90
C ARG A 69 12.98 -11.34 -12.88
N PRO A 70 13.18 -11.85 -14.11
CA PRO A 70 12.16 -11.83 -15.17
C PRO A 70 10.94 -12.73 -14.88
N THR A 71 10.96 -13.52 -13.83
CA THR A 71 9.83 -14.34 -13.37
C THR A 71 8.90 -13.60 -12.40
N VAL A 72 9.31 -12.46 -11.88
CA VAL A 72 8.46 -11.61 -11.03
C VAL A 72 7.28 -11.09 -11.84
N ARG A 73 6.10 -11.14 -11.24
CA ARG A 73 4.86 -10.63 -11.85
C ARG A 73 4.39 -9.39 -11.12
N ILE A 74 3.99 -8.37 -11.89
CA ILE A 74 3.35 -7.17 -11.36
C ILE A 74 1.84 -7.36 -11.44
N ILE A 75 1.13 -7.09 -10.34
CA ILE A 75 -0.32 -7.09 -10.24
C ILE A 75 -0.76 -5.66 -9.98
N TYR A 76 -1.60 -5.13 -10.86
CA TYR A 76 -2.03 -3.74 -10.76
C TYR A 76 -3.46 -3.55 -11.28
N PRO A 77 -4.17 -2.51 -10.82
CA PRO A 77 -5.49 -2.17 -11.32
C PRO A 77 -5.44 -1.65 -12.77
N GLN A 78 -6.54 -1.84 -13.49
CA GLN A 78 -6.63 -1.50 -14.92
C GLN A 78 -6.26 -0.04 -15.23
N TYR A 79 -6.52 0.90 -14.33
CA TYR A 79 -6.20 2.32 -14.57
C TYR A 79 -4.70 2.61 -14.66
N LEU A 80 -3.82 1.72 -14.17
CA LEU A 80 -2.37 1.87 -14.30
C LEU A 80 -1.81 1.42 -15.67
N VAL A 81 -2.64 0.87 -16.55
CA VAL A 81 -2.18 0.42 -17.89
C VAL A 81 -1.52 1.54 -18.68
N ASN A 82 -2.17 2.71 -18.76
CA ASN A 82 -1.64 3.84 -19.51
C ASN A 82 -0.36 4.39 -18.86
N PHE A 83 -0.32 4.50 -17.52
CA PHE A 83 0.87 4.89 -16.80
C PHE A 83 2.07 3.98 -17.13
N PHE A 84 1.85 2.66 -17.20
CA PHE A 84 2.92 1.74 -17.56
C PHE A 84 3.30 1.82 -19.04
N ALA A 85 2.35 2.03 -19.95
CA ALA A 85 2.65 2.24 -21.37
C ALA A 85 3.58 3.45 -21.57
N ASP A 86 3.39 4.51 -20.81
CA ASP A 86 4.20 5.73 -20.88
C ASP A 86 5.59 5.54 -20.23
N CYS A 87 5.69 4.76 -19.15
CA CYS A 87 6.92 4.63 -18.36
C CYS A 87 7.90 3.57 -18.87
N PHE A 88 7.42 2.56 -19.61
CA PHE A 88 8.24 1.41 -20.00
C PHE A 88 8.50 1.40 -21.50
N SER A 89 9.77 1.22 -21.88
CA SER A 89 10.16 0.95 -23.25
C SER A 89 9.61 -0.40 -23.73
N TYR A 90 9.58 -0.62 -25.05
CA TYR A 90 9.01 -1.81 -25.69
C TYR A 90 9.47 -3.14 -25.09
N ASP A 91 10.73 -3.24 -24.68
CA ASP A 91 11.31 -4.47 -24.10
C ASP A 91 10.76 -4.78 -22.69
N CYS A 92 10.39 -3.77 -21.90
CA CYS A 92 9.79 -3.96 -20.59
C CYS A 92 8.27 -4.09 -20.65
N SER A 93 7.61 -3.54 -21.68
CA SER A 93 6.18 -3.68 -21.86
C SER A 93 5.76 -5.13 -22.05
N PHE A 94 6.62 -5.97 -22.66
CA PHE A 94 6.38 -7.41 -22.81
C PHE A 94 6.35 -8.13 -21.46
N LEU A 95 7.17 -7.74 -20.50
CA LEU A 95 7.16 -8.30 -19.14
C LEU A 95 5.90 -7.88 -18.37
N ILE A 96 5.44 -6.66 -18.60
CA ILE A 96 4.22 -6.12 -18.00
C ILE A 96 2.97 -6.71 -18.64
N GLN A 97 2.95 -6.98 -19.95
CA GLN A 97 1.84 -7.65 -20.62
C GLN A 97 1.54 -9.05 -20.06
N LYS A 98 2.53 -9.72 -19.45
CA LYS A 98 2.33 -10.97 -18.69
C LYS A 98 1.87 -10.75 -17.26
N SER A 99 1.71 -9.51 -16.83
CA SER A 99 1.27 -9.14 -15.50
C SER A 99 -0.25 -9.22 -15.38
N PHE A 100 -0.73 -9.40 -14.16
CA PHE A 100 -2.14 -9.52 -13.90
C PHE A 100 -2.77 -8.14 -13.76
N ILE A 101 -3.72 -7.80 -14.65
CA ILE A 101 -4.54 -6.61 -14.53
C ILE A 101 -5.76 -6.98 -13.70
N SER A 102 -5.87 -6.42 -12.49
CA SER A 102 -7.01 -6.64 -11.62
C SER A 102 -8.16 -5.71 -11.98
N SER A 103 -9.31 -6.28 -12.33
CA SER A 103 -10.56 -5.52 -12.32
C SER A 103 -11.02 -5.28 -10.89
N ILE A 104 -11.54 -4.10 -10.62
CA ILE A 104 -12.03 -3.71 -9.29
C ILE A 104 -13.12 -4.68 -8.83
N THR A 105 -13.07 -5.08 -7.57
CA THR A 105 -14.01 -6.00 -6.88
C THR A 105 -14.03 -7.46 -7.37
N LYS A 106 -13.30 -7.79 -8.43
CA LYS A 106 -13.20 -9.17 -8.90
C LYS A 106 -12.11 -9.94 -8.16
N TRP A 107 -12.38 -11.20 -7.83
CA TRP A 107 -11.40 -12.09 -7.19
C TRP A 107 -10.59 -12.87 -8.22
N TYR A 108 -9.30 -12.98 -7.96
CA TYR A 108 -8.33 -13.70 -8.78
C TYR A 108 -7.51 -14.65 -7.92
N LYS A 109 -6.94 -15.69 -8.53
CA LYS A 109 -6.05 -16.65 -7.86
C LYS A 109 -4.75 -16.80 -8.64
N ILE A 110 -3.63 -16.78 -7.90
CA ILE A 110 -2.29 -17.07 -8.42
C ILE A 110 -1.50 -17.88 -7.40
N GLY A 111 -1.13 -19.10 -7.73
CA GLY A 111 -0.49 -20.01 -6.77
C GLY A 111 -1.38 -20.25 -5.52
N ASN A 112 -0.79 -19.99 -4.35
CA ASN A 112 -1.49 -20.07 -3.05
C ASN A 112 -2.16 -18.77 -2.62
N ILE A 113 -2.21 -17.75 -3.50
CA ILE A 113 -2.75 -16.43 -3.18
C ILE A 113 -4.06 -16.21 -3.93
N THR A 114 -5.10 -15.77 -3.20
CA THR A 114 -6.34 -15.24 -3.77
C THR A 114 -6.42 -13.77 -3.43
N PHE A 115 -6.74 -12.90 -4.38
CA PHE A 115 -6.71 -11.46 -4.18
C PHE A 115 -7.83 -10.72 -4.92
N SER A 116 -8.16 -9.57 -4.41
CA SER A 116 -9.08 -8.60 -5.01
C SER A 116 -8.65 -7.19 -4.62
N CYS A 117 -9.06 -6.19 -5.39
CA CYS A 117 -8.88 -4.79 -5.03
C CYS A 117 -10.22 -4.06 -4.91
N VAL A 118 -10.26 -3.04 -4.05
CA VAL A 118 -11.43 -2.20 -3.79
C VAL A 118 -11.02 -0.74 -3.95
N PRO A 119 -11.83 0.11 -4.62
CA PRO A 119 -11.49 1.53 -4.79
C PRO A 119 -11.34 2.24 -3.46
N LEU A 120 -10.43 3.19 -3.41
CA LEU A 120 -10.20 4.12 -2.31
C LEU A 120 -10.37 5.57 -2.78
N HIS A 121 -10.61 6.47 -1.82
CA HIS A 121 -10.78 7.91 -2.06
C HIS A 121 -9.43 8.64 -1.93
N HIS A 122 -8.83 8.99 -3.06
CA HIS A 122 -7.57 9.73 -3.12
C HIS A 122 -7.59 10.77 -4.26
N ASP A 123 -6.53 11.56 -4.42
CA ASP A 123 -6.43 12.58 -5.50
C ASP A 123 -6.15 11.96 -6.88
N VAL A 124 -5.69 10.70 -6.92
CA VAL A 124 -5.62 9.86 -8.12
C VAL A 124 -6.37 8.54 -7.87
N PRO A 125 -6.75 7.79 -8.92
CA PRO A 125 -7.32 6.46 -8.74
C PRO A 125 -6.42 5.57 -7.88
N ASN A 126 -6.98 5.02 -6.80
CA ASN A 126 -6.28 4.22 -5.80
C ASN A 126 -7.12 3.02 -5.36
N VAL A 127 -6.48 1.98 -4.85
CA VAL A 127 -7.16 0.77 -4.35
C VAL A 127 -6.60 0.27 -3.02
N ALA A 128 -7.48 -0.32 -2.21
CA ALA A 128 -7.07 -1.27 -1.18
C ALA A 128 -6.88 -2.66 -1.79
N TRP A 129 -5.86 -3.40 -1.34
CA TRP A 129 -5.65 -4.79 -1.67
C TRP A 129 -6.19 -5.72 -0.58
N LYS A 130 -7.03 -6.67 -0.96
CA LYS A 130 -7.44 -7.82 -0.17
C LYS A 130 -6.63 -9.03 -0.63
N ILE A 131 -5.76 -9.57 0.21
CA ILE A 131 -4.84 -10.64 -0.13
C ILE A 131 -5.05 -11.80 0.83
N HIS A 132 -5.40 -12.96 0.32
CA HIS A 132 -5.65 -14.16 1.09
C HIS A 132 -4.57 -15.21 0.75
N PHE A 133 -3.81 -15.62 1.74
CA PHE A 133 -2.81 -16.67 1.63
C PHE A 133 -3.41 -18.02 2.06
N SER A 134 -3.40 -19.00 1.17
CA SER A 134 -3.74 -20.38 1.53
C SER A 134 -2.55 -21.01 2.24
N THR A 135 -2.73 -21.38 3.50
CA THR A 135 -1.71 -21.99 4.36
C THR A 135 -2.16 -23.37 4.84
N PRO A 136 -1.26 -24.22 5.38
CA PRO A 136 -1.66 -25.51 5.95
C PRO A 136 -2.68 -25.39 7.10
N GLN A 137 -2.75 -24.25 7.78
CA GLN A 137 -3.65 -23.98 8.91
C GLN A 137 -4.95 -23.29 8.49
N GLY A 138 -5.13 -23.00 7.21
CA GLY A 138 -6.29 -22.33 6.67
C GLY A 138 -5.94 -21.07 5.86
N ILE A 139 -6.89 -20.18 5.70
CA ILE A 139 -6.71 -18.96 4.93
C ILE A 139 -6.30 -17.81 5.86
N TYR A 140 -5.15 -17.21 5.59
CA TYR A 140 -4.71 -15.99 6.26
C TYR A 140 -5.06 -14.78 5.39
N LYS A 141 -5.88 -13.87 5.92
CA LYS A 141 -6.44 -12.73 5.19
C LYS A 141 -5.74 -11.43 5.60
N VAL A 142 -5.25 -10.69 4.62
CA VAL A 142 -4.62 -9.38 4.79
C VAL A 142 -5.42 -8.33 4.03
N ILE A 143 -5.66 -7.17 4.65
CA ILE A 143 -6.06 -5.96 3.96
C ILE A 143 -4.96 -4.92 4.05
N TYR A 144 -4.63 -4.32 2.91
CA TYR A 144 -3.70 -3.20 2.80
C TYR A 144 -4.44 -2.01 2.20
N ALA A 145 -4.49 -0.89 2.92
CA ALA A 145 -5.12 0.35 2.45
C ALA A 145 -4.32 1.56 2.94
N THR A 146 -3.85 2.35 2.01
CA THR A 146 -3.08 3.57 2.24
C THR A 146 -3.50 4.65 1.26
N ASP A 147 -3.18 5.90 1.58
CA ASP A 147 -3.50 7.08 0.79
C ASP A 147 -4.99 7.17 0.45
N THR A 148 -5.78 7.33 1.49
CA THR A 148 -7.23 7.43 1.35
C THR A 148 -7.84 8.37 2.37
N ALA A 149 -8.82 9.16 1.97
CA ALA A 149 -9.59 10.01 2.89
C ALA A 149 -10.70 9.24 3.63
N SER A 150 -11.07 8.05 3.15
CA SER A 150 -12.16 7.25 3.72
C SER A 150 -12.00 5.76 3.43
N MET A 151 -12.50 4.94 4.34
CA MET A 151 -12.65 3.49 4.17
C MET A 151 -14.09 3.08 3.76
N ASP A 152 -14.92 4.03 3.33
CA ASP A 152 -16.29 3.77 2.92
C ASP A 152 -16.34 2.75 1.77
N GLY A 153 -17.25 1.77 1.89
CA GLY A 153 -17.40 0.69 0.92
C GLY A 153 -16.35 -0.43 1.01
N VAL A 154 -15.34 -0.31 1.87
CA VAL A 154 -14.37 -1.38 2.13
C VAL A 154 -14.92 -2.33 3.19
N ILE A 155 -15.13 -3.59 2.83
CA ILE A 155 -15.57 -4.64 3.75
C ILE A 155 -14.40 -5.60 3.99
N ALA A 156 -13.95 -5.73 5.25
CA ALA A 156 -12.84 -6.60 5.64
C ALA A 156 -13.09 -7.29 6.99
N LYS A 157 -14.27 -7.88 7.14
CA LYS A 157 -14.65 -8.60 8.39
C LYS A 157 -13.76 -9.80 8.63
N ASP A 158 -13.30 -9.94 9.88
CA ASP A 158 -12.51 -11.07 10.38
C ASP A 158 -11.24 -11.32 9.55
N TYR A 159 -10.54 -10.24 9.15
CA TYR A 159 -9.21 -10.37 8.59
C TYR A 159 -8.19 -10.61 9.68
N ASN A 160 -7.13 -11.33 9.34
CA ASN A 160 -6.05 -11.65 10.27
C ASN A 160 -5.08 -10.49 10.45
N LEU A 161 -4.91 -9.66 9.41
CA LEU A 161 -4.01 -8.52 9.45
C LEU A 161 -4.61 -7.32 8.70
N TYR A 162 -4.61 -6.18 9.38
CA TYR A 162 -5.01 -4.87 8.87
C TYR A 162 -3.79 -3.97 8.76
N LEU A 163 -3.40 -3.65 7.55
CA LEU A 163 -2.34 -2.69 7.23
C LEU A 163 -3.04 -1.43 6.71
N ILE A 164 -3.31 -0.50 7.61
CA ILE A 164 -4.20 0.64 7.34
C ILE A 164 -3.47 1.94 7.60
N GLU A 165 -3.65 2.91 6.70
CA GLU A 165 -3.15 4.26 6.91
C GLU A 165 -3.73 4.88 8.20
N ALA A 166 -2.86 5.58 8.93
CA ALA A 166 -3.24 6.47 10.04
C ALA A 166 -2.32 7.69 9.98
N ASN A 167 -2.56 8.56 9.01
CA ASN A 167 -1.64 9.62 8.62
C ASN A 167 -1.52 10.73 9.67
N TYR A 168 -2.63 11.10 10.30
CA TYR A 168 -2.68 12.20 11.25
C TYR A 168 -3.66 11.96 12.39
N ASP A 169 -3.37 12.55 13.54
CA ASP A 169 -4.36 12.72 14.61
C ASP A 169 -5.25 13.91 14.30
N LYS A 170 -6.56 13.74 14.46
CA LYS A 170 -7.55 14.77 14.09
C LYS A 170 -7.44 16.03 14.95
N GLU A 171 -7.18 15.88 16.24
CA GLU A 171 -7.10 17.00 17.17
C GLU A 171 -5.84 17.81 16.91
N ASP A 172 -4.69 17.15 16.74
CA ASP A 172 -3.41 17.78 16.38
C ASP A 172 -3.51 18.52 15.05
N MET A 173 -4.17 17.93 14.05
CA MET A 173 -4.36 18.54 12.74
C MET A 173 -5.18 19.82 12.83
N VAL A 174 -6.26 19.82 13.58
CA VAL A 174 -7.11 21.01 13.79
C VAL A 174 -6.31 22.12 14.50
N GLN A 175 -5.51 21.76 15.48
CA GLN A 175 -4.67 22.71 16.20
C GLN A 175 -3.61 23.34 15.28
N ARG A 176 -2.90 22.55 14.47
CA ARG A 176 -1.90 23.04 13.47
C ARG A 176 -2.55 23.98 12.45
N ILE A 177 -3.71 23.64 11.92
CA ILE A 177 -4.44 24.53 10.99
C ILE A 177 -4.79 25.86 11.64
N LYS A 178 -5.25 25.84 12.89
CA LYS A 178 -5.58 27.06 13.64
C LYS A 178 -4.36 27.96 13.85
N GLU A 179 -3.24 27.40 14.26
CA GLU A 179 -1.98 28.11 14.47
C GLU A 179 -1.47 28.75 13.17
N LYS A 180 -1.48 28.00 12.06
CA LYS A 180 -1.07 28.51 10.74
C LYS A 180 -1.98 29.63 10.23
N ARG A 181 -3.30 29.54 10.47
CA ARG A 181 -4.24 30.63 10.14
C ARG A 181 -3.93 31.91 10.92
N MET A 182 -3.56 31.78 12.20
CA MET A 182 -3.22 32.94 13.04
C MET A 182 -1.89 33.60 12.63
N THR A 183 -0.94 32.81 12.13
CA THR A 183 0.40 33.26 11.73
C THR A 183 0.52 33.59 10.23
N GLY A 184 -0.54 33.39 9.45
CA GLY A 184 -0.53 33.63 7.99
C GLY A 184 0.34 32.64 7.20
N GLN A 185 0.68 31.49 7.77
CA GLN A 185 1.46 30.46 7.11
C GLN A 185 0.62 29.66 6.09
N TYR A 186 1.29 29.10 5.09
CA TYR A 186 0.64 28.21 4.12
C TYR A 186 0.08 26.95 4.76
N ILE A 187 -1.19 26.62 4.46
CA ILE A 187 -1.92 25.49 5.04
C ILE A 187 -1.97 24.37 4.01
N TYR A 188 -1.02 23.44 4.06
CA TYR A 188 -1.04 22.22 3.24
C TYR A 188 -1.96 21.14 3.84
N GLU A 189 -2.31 21.28 5.10
CA GLU A 189 -3.14 20.35 5.88
C GLU A 189 -4.54 20.18 5.27
N ASP A 190 -5.06 21.21 4.61
CA ASP A 190 -6.35 21.13 3.88
C ASP A 190 -6.33 20.08 2.76
N ARG A 191 -5.17 19.83 2.14
CA ARG A 191 -4.99 18.74 1.19
C ARG A 191 -4.93 17.39 1.92
N VAL A 192 -4.16 17.29 3.00
CA VAL A 192 -4.02 16.08 3.79
C VAL A 192 -5.39 15.58 4.27
N LEU A 193 -6.25 16.47 4.77
CA LEU A 193 -7.61 16.13 5.20
C LEU A 193 -8.49 15.53 4.10
N LYS A 194 -8.20 15.84 2.83
CA LYS A 194 -8.97 15.34 1.67
C LYS A 194 -8.41 14.07 1.04
N THR A 195 -7.15 13.73 1.34
CA THR A 195 -6.43 12.66 0.65
C THR A 195 -5.94 11.56 1.57
N HIS A 196 -5.93 11.78 2.88
CA HIS A 196 -5.39 10.85 3.86
C HIS A 196 -6.36 10.54 5.01
N LEU A 197 -6.16 9.40 5.65
CA LEU A 197 -7.00 8.90 6.72
C LEU A 197 -6.49 9.38 8.08
N SER A 198 -7.40 9.90 8.92
CA SER A 198 -7.04 10.17 10.32
C SER A 198 -6.94 8.85 11.10
N LYS A 199 -6.15 8.88 12.18
CA LYS A 199 -6.04 7.76 13.10
C LYS A 199 -7.40 7.32 13.64
N GLN A 200 -8.27 8.27 13.99
CA GLN A 200 -9.62 7.99 14.51
C GLN A 200 -10.47 7.21 13.51
N LYS A 201 -10.47 7.60 12.21
CA LYS A 201 -11.18 6.86 11.17
C LYS A 201 -10.57 5.47 10.92
N ALA A 202 -9.24 5.34 11.03
CA ALA A 202 -8.57 4.05 10.94
C ALA A 202 -8.99 3.14 12.10
N ASP A 203 -9.03 3.67 13.33
CA ASP A 203 -9.50 2.96 14.52
C ASP A 203 -10.94 2.49 14.36
N ASP A 204 -11.85 3.37 13.96
CA ASP A 204 -13.26 3.05 13.73
C ASP A 204 -13.40 1.89 12.74
N PHE A 205 -12.72 1.96 11.59
CA PHE A 205 -12.74 0.89 10.61
C PHE A 205 -12.17 -0.42 11.15
N ILE A 206 -11.04 -0.38 11.86
CA ILE A 206 -10.41 -1.56 12.45
C ILE A 206 -11.34 -2.18 13.49
N TYR A 207 -11.86 -1.41 14.44
CA TYR A 207 -12.75 -1.92 15.49
C TYR A 207 -14.04 -2.52 14.96
N GLU A 208 -14.61 -1.95 13.91
CA GLU A 208 -15.80 -2.51 13.27
C GLU A 208 -15.55 -3.84 12.56
N ASN A 209 -14.32 -4.10 12.13
CA ASN A 209 -13.99 -5.22 11.24
C ASN A 209 -13.15 -6.31 11.87
N ILE A 210 -12.31 -5.98 12.88
CA ILE A 210 -11.34 -6.92 13.45
C ILE A 210 -12.03 -8.02 14.27
N GLY A 211 -11.68 -9.27 13.99
CA GLY A 211 -12.10 -10.40 14.80
C GLY A 211 -11.16 -10.66 15.98
N ARG A 212 -11.55 -11.62 16.84
CA ARG A 212 -10.81 -11.96 18.09
C ARG A 212 -9.30 -12.19 17.90
N ASN A 213 -8.88 -12.70 16.75
CA ASN A 213 -7.50 -13.07 16.46
C ASN A 213 -6.86 -12.17 15.39
N GLY A 214 -7.47 -11.05 15.08
CA GLY A 214 -6.94 -10.07 14.14
C GLY A 214 -5.83 -9.23 14.78
N ALA A 215 -4.88 -8.82 13.95
CA ALA A 215 -3.85 -7.86 14.29
C ALA A 215 -3.93 -6.67 13.33
N TYR A 216 -3.39 -5.54 13.73
CA TYR A 216 -3.30 -4.36 12.87
C TYR A 216 -1.96 -3.65 13.02
N MET A 217 -1.63 -2.88 11.99
CA MET A 217 -0.49 -1.98 11.97
C MET A 217 -0.90 -0.71 11.23
N TYR A 218 -0.60 0.45 11.83
CA TYR A 218 -0.76 1.72 11.15
C TYR A 218 0.36 1.94 10.14
N LEU A 219 -0.04 2.44 8.98
CA LEU A 219 0.85 2.84 7.90
C LEU A 219 0.82 4.36 7.73
N HIS A 220 1.83 4.88 7.04
CA HIS A 220 1.87 6.27 6.57
C HIS A 220 1.65 7.31 7.69
N GLY A 221 2.06 6.98 8.93
CA GLY A 221 2.04 7.95 10.04
C GLY A 221 3.02 9.09 9.77
N HIS A 222 2.59 10.33 10.01
CA HIS A 222 3.55 11.43 10.16
C HIS A 222 4.31 11.20 11.47
N GLU A 223 5.54 10.72 11.38
CA GLU A 223 6.48 10.98 12.47
C GLU A 223 6.73 12.50 12.48
N ASP A 224 6.28 13.17 13.53
CA ASP A 224 6.73 14.51 13.80
C ASP A 224 8.25 14.45 13.81
N LYS A 225 8.89 15.08 12.82
CA LYS A 225 10.32 15.39 12.94
C LYS A 225 10.42 16.22 14.21
N LYS A 226 10.81 15.58 15.30
CA LYS A 226 11.30 16.33 16.45
C LYS A 226 12.47 17.14 15.91
N ASP A 227 12.25 18.44 15.80
CA ASP A 227 13.31 19.38 15.51
C ASP A 227 14.42 19.07 16.50
N ASN A 228 15.49 18.45 16.01
CA ASN A 228 16.71 18.35 16.78
C ASN A 228 17.30 19.76 16.80
N GLU A 229 17.05 20.47 17.89
CA GLU A 229 17.85 21.63 18.30
C GLU A 229 19.31 21.26 18.47
#